data_4ae26d7a664bb532b78e756b8b528349
#
_entry.id   4ae26d7a664bb532b78e756b8b528349
#
_cell.length_a   1.000
_cell.length_b   1.000
_cell.length_c   1.000
_cell.angle_alpha   90.00
_cell.angle_beta   90.00
_cell.angle_gamma   90.00
#
_symmetry.space_group_name_H-M   'P 1'
#
loop_
_entity.id
_entity.type
_entity.pdbx_description
1 polymer ?
#
loop_
_entity_poly.entity_id
_entity_poly.type
_entity_poly.pdbx_seq_one_letter_code
_entity_poly.pdbx_strand_id
1 'polypeptide(L)'
;GEALKLDRQLQALWSRSGSAAMDVLLKRGLDGIERGDLNEAIEHLTALTDHAPEFAYGWFQRARAYFLVGRFGPAVADLERALFLNPNDYNAIYALGNVFEHFRDPEAAYQAYLRAQAIHPHHEDVSTALNRLRRSVVGKEL
;
A
#
# COMPACT_ATOMS: atom_id res chain seq x y z
N GLY A 1 20.28 9.38 -1.35
CA GLY A 1 21.04 8.76 -0.29
C GLY A 1 20.86 7.24 -0.24
N GLU A 2 21.52 6.62 0.70
CA GLU A 2 21.48 5.17 0.86
C GLU A 2 20.09 4.65 1.24
N ALA A 3 19.33 5.40 2.06
CA ALA A 3 17.98 5.02 2.44
C ALA A 3 17.07 4.93 1.21
N LEU A 4 17.16 5.88 0.29
CA LEU A 4 16.39 5.89 -0.95
C LEU A 4 16.80 4.74 -1.87
N LYS A 5 18.10 4.44 -1.94
CA LYS A 5 18.63 3.33 -2.73
C LYS A 5 18.13 1.99 -2.20
N LEU A 6 18.17 1.80 -0.88
CA LEU A 6 17.65 0.59 -0.24
C LEU A 6 16.15 0.43 -0.48
N ASP A 7 15.40 1.53 -0.39
CA ASP A 7 13.97 1.54 -0.68
C ASP A 7 13.68 1.03 -2.09
N ARG A 8 14.41 1.54 -3.09
CA ARG A 8 14.28 1.09 -4.49
C ARG A 8 14.60 -0.39 -4.64
N GLN A 9 15.63 -0.87 -3.95
CA GLN A 9 16.02 -2.29 -4.00
C GLN A 9 14.93 -3.19 -3.42
N LEU A 10 14.33 -2.80 -2.29
CA LEU A 10 13.23 -3.54 -1.67
C LEU A 10 12.00 -3.55 -2.57
N GLN A 11 11.65 -2.40 -3.17
CA GLN A 11 10.51 -2.32 -4.08
C GLN A 11 10.73 -3.21 -5.31
N ALA A 12 11.94 -3.20 -5.88
CA ALA A 12 12.27 -4.05 -7.01
C ALA A 12 12.15 -5.53 -6.67
N LEU A 13 12.59 -5.93 -5.47
CA LEU A 13 12.49 -7.31 -5.01
C LEU A 13 11.04 -7.72 -4.80
N TRP A 14 10.25 -6.90 -4.13
CA TRP A 14 8.84 -7.19 -3.84
C TRP A 14 7.97 -7.24 -5.09
N SER A 15 8.36 -6.55 -6.17
CA SER A 15 7.61 -6.53 -7.42
C SER A 15 7.85 -7.74 -8.32
N ARG A 16 8.74 -8.66 -7.92
CA ARG A 16 9.04 -9.87 -8.70
C ARG A 16 8.07 -10.98 -8.33
N SER A 17 7.33 -11.46 -9.31
CA SER A 17 6.40 -12.58 -9.14
C SER A 17 7.04 -13.95 -9.38
N GLY A 18 8.18 -13.99 -10.06
CA GLY A 18 8.84 -15.23 -10.51
C GLY A 18 8.23 -15.82 -11.76
N SER A 19 7.27 -15.16 -12.41
CA SER A 19 6.61 -15.64 -13.62
C SER A 19 6.50 -14.50 -14.63
N ALA A 20 6.94 -14.74 -15.87
CA ALA A 20 6.87 -13.74 -16.94
C ALA A 20 5.42 -13.35 -17.25
N ALA A 21 4.48 -14.30 -17.24
CA ALA A 21 3.07 -14.02 -17.51
C ALA A 21 2.47 -13.13 -16.41
N MET A 22 2.81 -13.40 -15.14
CA MET A 22 2.33 -12.60 -14.01
C MET A 22 2.94 -11.21 -14.03
N ASP A 23 4.19 -11.08 -14.44
CA ASP A 23 4.84 -9.78 -14.59
C ASP A 23 4.18 -8.92 -15.67
N VAL A 24 3.67 -9.53 -16.75
CA VAL A 24 2.89 -8.83 -17.77
C VAL A 24 1.58 -8.31 -17.20
N LEU A 25 0.86 -9.12 -16.41
CA LEU A 25 -0.38 -8.70 -15.76
C LEU A 25 -0.13 -7.55 -14.79
N LEU A 26 0.94 -7.64 -14.01
CA LEU A 26 1.35 -6.58 -13.10
C LEU A 26 1.61 -5.29 -13.86
N LYS A 27 2.40 -5.36 -14.93
CA LYS A 27 2.74 -4.19 -15.74
C LYS A 27 1.48 -3.53 -16.31
N ARG A 28 0.56 -4.31 -16.85
CA ARG A 28 -0.70 -3.79 -17.39
C ARG A 28 -1.54 -3.12 -16.30
N GLY A 29 -1.57 -3.72 -15.10
CA GLY A 29 -2.26 -3.13 -13.96
C GLY A 29 -1.65 -1.81 -13.54
N LEU A 30 -0.33 -1.75 -13.40
CA LEU A 30 0.39 -0.52 -13.04
C LEU A 30 0.22 0.58 -14.11
N ASP A 31 0.30 0.22 -15.38
CA ASP A 31 0.09 1.16 -16.48
C ASP A 31 -1.34 1.71 -16.47
N GLY A 32 -2.32 0.87 -16.17
CA GLY A 32 -3.72 1.29 -16.03
C GLY A 32 -3.93 2.28 -14.89
N ILE A 33 -3.30 2.03 -13.74
CA ILE A 33 -3.36 2.96 -12.60
C ILE A 33 -2.76 4.31 -13.01
N GLU A 34 -1.61 4.29 -13.66
CA GLU A 34 -0.90 5.50 -14.06
C GLU A 34 -1.70 6.35 -15.05
N ARG A 35 -2.39 5.69 -15.99
CA ARG A 35 -3.24 6.39 -16.98
C ARG A 35 -4.61 6.78 -16.43
N GLY A 36 -4.98 6.32 -15.26
CA GLY A 36 -6.32 6.54 -14.72
C GLY A 36 -7.37 5.56 -15.25
N ASP A 37 -6.96 4.54 -15.98
CA ASP A 37 -7.85 3.47 -16.48
C ASP A 37 -8.06 2.42 -15.37
N LEU A 38 -8.72 2.84 -14.29
CA LEU A 38 -8.75 2.08 -13.05
C LEU A 38 -9.55 0.78 -13.14
N ASN A 39 -10.65 0.76 -13.90
CA ASN A 39 -11.42 -0.46 -14.07
C ASN A 39 -10.61 -1.53 -14.83
N GLU A 40 -9.90 -1.12 -15.87
CA GLU A 40 -9.00 -2.00 -16.61
C GLU A 40 -7.86 -2.50 -15.71
N ALA A 41 -7.26 -1.59 -14.92
CA ALA A 41 -6.23 -1.95 -13.97
C ALA A 41 -6.71 -3.02 -12.99
N ILE A 42 -7.92 -2.87 -12.45
CA ILE A 42 -8.52 -3.83 -11.52
C ILE A 42 -8.72 -5.19 -12.20
N GLU A 43 -9.14 -5.21 -13.46
CA GLU A 43 -9.29 -6.48 -14.20
C GLU A 43 -7.95 -7.22 -14.33
N HIS A 44 -6.88 -6.53 -14.73
CA HIS A 44 -5.56 -7.14 -14.85
C HIS A 44 -5.02 -7.59 -13.50
N LEU A 45 -5.20 -6.78 -12.47
CA LEU A 45 -4.73 -7.11 -11.11
C LEU A 45 -5.54 -8.21 -10.47
N THR A 46 -6.83 -8.32 -10.80
CA THR A 46 -7.67 -9.44 -10.35
C THR A 46 -7.17 -10.75 -10.96
N ALA A 47 -6.87 -10.76 -12.28
CA ALA A 47 -6.26 -11.92 -12.91
C ALA A 47 -4.93 -12.28 -12.22
N LEU A 48 -4.13 -11.28 -11.87
CA LEU A 48 -2.86 -11.49 -11.17
C LEU A 48 -3.07 -12.14 -9.81
N THR A 49 -3.98 -11.62 -8.98
CA THR A 49 -4.23 -12.17 -7.65
C THR A 49 -4.87 -13.56 -7.72
N ASP A 50 -5.67 -13.83 -8.74
CA ASP A 50 -6.27 -15.15 -8.95
C ASP A 50 -5.24 -16.21 -9.32
N HIS A 51 -4.26 -15.86 -10.15
CA HIS A 51 -3.24 -16.80 -10.62
C HIS A 51 -2.01 -16.83 -9.73
N ALA A 52 -1.71 -15.78 -8.98
CA ALA A 52 -0.58 -15.71 -8.08
C ALA A 52 -1.03 -15.19 -6.70
N PRO A 53 -1.84 -15.99 -5.97
CA PRO A 53 -2.45 -15.52 -4.71
C PRO A 53 -1.44 -15.29 -3.58
N GLU A 54 -0.20 -15.76 -3.72
CA GLU A 54 0.85 -15.56 -2.72
C GLU A 54 1.76 -14.37 -3.03
N PHE A 55 1.51 -13.70 -4.16
CA PHE A 55 2.29 -12.54 -4.56
C PHE A 55 1.71 -11.27 -3.92
N ALA A 56 2.29 -10.86 -2.80
CA ALA A 56 1.81 -9.74 -1.98
C ALA A 56 1.64 -8.45 -2.77
N TYR A 57 2.58 -8.15 -3.68
CA TYR A 57 2.58 -6.90 -4.44
C TYR A 57 1.35 -6.76 -5.33
N GLY A 58 0.83 -7.88 -5.86
CA GLY A 58 -0.41 -7.89 -6.64
C GLY A 58 -1.62 -7.41 -5.83
N TRP A 59 -1.74 -7.92 -4.62
CA TRP A 59 -2.81 -7.49 -3.70
C TRP A 59 -2.68 -6.01 -3.35
N PHE A 60 -1.46 -5.55 -3.06
CA PHE A 60 -1.21 -4.16 -2.73
C PHE A 60 -1.59 -3.23 -3.90
N GLN A 61 -1.19 -3.56 -5.11
CA GLN A 61 -1.51 -2.72 -6.27
C GLN A 61 -2.99 -2.69 -6.57
N ARG A 62 -3.69 -3.82 -6.41
CA ARG A 62 -5.15 -3.81 -6.57
C ARG A 62 -5.83 -2.96 -5.49
N ALA A 63 -5.32 -2.99 -4.26
CA ALA A 63 -5.80 -2.11 -3.20
C ALA A 63 -5.69 -0.64 -3.59
N ARG A 64 -4.56 -0.24 -4.18
CA ARG A 64 -4.38 1.12 -4.68
C ARG A 64 -5.43 1.50 -5.72
N ALA A 65 -5.68 0.61 -6.68
CA ALA A 65 -6.67 0.85 -7.70
C ALA A 65 -8.08 0.96 -7.10
N TYR A 66 -8.43 0.07 -6.18
CA TYR A 66 -9.71 0.15 -5.47
C TYR A 66 -9.87 1.45 -4.70
N PHE A 67 -8.83 1.88 -4.00
CA PHE A 67 -8.85 3.14 -3.25
C PHE A 67 -9.12 4.32 -4.19
N LEU A 68 -8.45 4.35 -5.35
CA LEU A 68 -8.58 5.44 -6.32
C LEU A 68 -9.99 5.52 -6.96
N VAL A 69 -10.68 4.39 -7.08
CA VAL A 69 -12.08 4.40 -7.56
C VAL A 69 -13.09 4.56 -6.42
N GLY A 70 -12.63 4.69 -5.19
CA GLY A 70 -13.52 4.89 -4.05
C GLY A 70 -14.12 3.60 -3.47
N ARG A 71 -13.58 2.44 -3.82
CA ARG A 71 -14.03 1.16 -3.29
C ARG A 71 -13.18 0.76 -2.08
N PHE A 72 -13.45 1.40 -0.95
CA PHE A 72 -12.58 1.34 0.23
C PHE A 72 -12.62 0.01 0.97
N GLY A 73 -13.78 -0.67 1.02
CA GLY A 73 -13.91 -1.99 1.63
C GLY A 73 -13.00 -3.01 0.97
N PRO A 74 -13.10 -3.20 -0.36
CA PRO A 74 -12.18 -4.05 -1.10
C PRO A 74 -10.72 -3.63 -0.98
N ALA A 75 -10.44 -2.32 -0.91
CA ALA A 75 -9.07 -1.83 -0.72
C ALA A 75 -8.48 -2.30 0.60
N VAL A 76 -9.24 -2.21 1.70
CA VAL A 76 -8.81 -2.68 3.02
C VAL A 76 -8.55 -4.19 3.00
N ALA A 77 -9.47 -4.96 2.40
CA ALA A 77 -9.32 -6.41 2.33
C ALA A 77 -8.03 -6.80 1.60
N ASP A 78 -7.73 -6.13 0.48
CA ASP A 78 -6.51 -6.38 -0.28
C ASP A 78 -5.25 -5.96 0.48
N LEU A 79 -5.29 -4.84 1.20
CA LEU A 79 -4.17 -4.41 2.05
C LEU A 79 -3.90 -5.40 3.18
N GLU A 80 -4.95 -5.91 3.80
CA GLU A 80 -4.81 -6.92 4.84
C GLU A 80 -4.17 -8.19 4.29
N ARG A 81 -4.58 -8.61 3.10
CA ARG A 81 -3.98 -9.78 2.43
C ARG A 81 -2.52 -9.53 2.09
N ALA A 82 -2.21 -8.36 1.52
CA ALA A 82 -0.83 -7.99 1.18
C ALA A 82 0.05 -8.00 2.43
N LEU A 83 -0.44 -7.47 3.55
CA LEU A 83 0.32 -7.40 4.80
C LEU A 83 0.43 -8.76 5.50
N PHE A 84 -0.54 -9.65 5.32
CA PHE A 84 -0.42 -11.02 5.77
C PHE A 84 0.74 -11.72 5.06
N LEU A 85 0.87 -11.50 3.75
CA LEU A 85 1.93 -12.11 2.94
C LEU A 85 3.29 -11.43 3.11
N ASN A 86 3.30 -10.12 3.30
CA ASN A 86 4.53 -9.34 3.51
C ASN A 86 4.30 -8.28 4.60
N PRO A 87 4.45 -8.67 5.89
CA PRO A 87 4.16 -7.76 7.01
C PRO A 87 5.14 -6.59 7.14
N ASN A 88 6.24 -6.61 6.40
CA ASN A 88 7.27 -5.56 6.45
C ASN A 88 7.14 -4.55 5.30
N ASP A 89 6.10 -4.65 4.47
CA ASP A 89 5.88 -3.66 3.41
C ASP A 89 5.35 -2.36 4.00
N TYR A 90 6.26 -1.44 4.33
CA TYR A 90 5.91 -0.15 4.92
C TYR A 90 5.03 0.70 4.01
N ASN A 91 5.08 0.50 2.69
CA ASN A 91 4.20 1.22 1.77
C ASN A 91 2.75 0.75 1.88
N ALA A 92 2.55 -0.55 2.04
CA ALA A 92 1.22 -1.10 2.29
C ALA A 92 0.67 -0.65 3.66
N ILE A 93 1.53 -0.59 4.67
CA ILE A 93 1.15 -0.10 6.00
C ILE A 93 0.79 1.40 5.93
N TYR A 94 1.59 2.18 5.19
CA TYR A 94 1.29 3.59 4.97
C TYR A 94 -0.05 3.77 4.25
N ALA A 95 -0.32 2.96 3.23
CA ALA A 95 -1.59 2.98 2.52
C ALA A 95 -2.76 2.65 3.45
N LEU A 96 -2.57 1.72 4.38
CA LEU A 96 -3.59 1.39 5.38
C LEU A 96 -3.87 2.60 6.28
N GLY A 97 -2.83 3.33 6.68
CA GLY A 97 -2.98 4.58 7.41
C GLY A 97 -3.83 5.61 6.64
N ASN A 98 -3.58 5.74 5.35
CA ASN A 98 -4.35 6.64 4.49
C ASN A 98 -5.84 6.24 4.43
N VAL A 99 -6.13 4.95 4.38
CA VAL A 99 -7.50 4.44 4.39
C VAL A 99 -8.19 4.77 5.72
N PHE A 100 -7.50 4.57 6.84
CA PHE A 100 -8.05 4.93 8.15
C PHE A 100 -8.34 6.43 8.25
N GLU A 101 -7.48 7.27 7.70
CA GLU A 101 -7.77 8.71 7.66
C GLU A 101 -9.02 9.01 6.82
N HIS A 102 -9.19 8.30 5.71
CA HIS A 102 -10.38 8.44 4.88
C HIS A 102 -11.64 8.09 5.66
N PHE A 103 -11.59 7.06 6.50
CA PHE A 103 -12.71 6.68 7.37
C PHE A 103 -12.83 7.55 8.63
N ARG A 104 -12.03 8.60 8.75
CA ARG A 104 -12.01 9.51 9.89
C ARG A 104 -11.69 8.81 11.21
N ASP A 105 -10.78 7.85 11.15
CA ASP A 105 -10.22 7.16 12.31
C ASP A 105 -8.76 7.57 12.48
N PRO A 106 -8.50 8.77 13.05
CA PRO A 106 -7.12 9.27 13.15
C PRO A 106 -6.26 8.45 14.11
N GLU A 107 -6.87 7.80 15.11
CA GLU A 107 -6.12 6.97 16.04
C GLU A 107 -5.58 5.72 15.36
N ALA A 108 -6.41 5.02 14.60
CA ALA A 108 -5.99 3.86 13.83
C ALA A 108 -4.95 4.26 12.78
N ALA A 109 -5.15 5.39 12.10
CA ALA A 109 -4.19 5.92 11.14
C ALA A 109 -2.85 6.19 11.79
N TYR A 110 -2.85 6.86 12.94
CA TYR A 110 -1.63 7.17 13.69
C TYR A 110 -0.86 5.91 14.05
N GLN A 111 -1.54 4.88 14.54
CA GLN A 111 -0.91 3.60 14.88
C GLN A 111 -0.30 2.92 13.64
N ALA A 112 -1.00 2.97 12.51
CA ALA A 112 -0.47 2.42 11.25
C ALA A 112 0.80 3.16 10.82
N TYR A 113 0.80 4.50 10.88
CA TYR A 113 1.98 5.28 10.53
C TYR A 113 3.15 5.05 11.49
N LEU A 114 2.90 4.87 12.79
CA LEU A 114 3.95 4.51 13.76
C LEU A 114 4.58 3.17 13.39
N ARG A 115 3.77 2.21 12.99
CA ARG A 115 4.26 0.90 12.54
C ARG A 115 5.13 1.03 11.30
N ALA A 116 4.71 1.85 10.32
CA ALA A 116 5.50 2.11 9.13
C ALA A 116 6.83 2.80 9.46
N GLN A 117 6.80 3.77 10.38
CA GLN A 117 8.01 4.48 10.83
C GLN A 117 9.01 3.54 11.49
N ALA A 118 8.52 2.57 12.27
CA ALA A 118 9.39 1.60 12.93
C ALA A 118 10.18 0.77 11.90
N ILE A 119 9.60 0.50 10.75
CA ILE A 119 10.24 -0.27 9.67
C ILE A 119 11.12 0.63 8.80
N HIS A 120 10.63 1.83 8.47
CA HIS A 120 11.32 2.77 7.58
C HIS A 120 11.33 4.17 8.22
N PRO A 121 12.29 4.47 9.12
CA PRO A 121 12.30 5.72 9.89
C PRO A 121 12.43 6.99 9.04
N HIS A 122 13.00 6.88 7.84
CA HIS A 122 13.28 8.03 6.97
C HIS A 122 12.20 8.25 5.90
N HIS A 123 11.06 7.59 5.99
CA HIS A 123 9.97 7.78 5.05
C HIS A 123 9.30 9.13 5.31
N GLU A 124 9.51 10.07 4.39
CA GLU A 124 9.04 11.47 4.57
C GLU A 124 7.52 11.59 4.70
N ASP A 125 6.77 10.86 3.88
CA ASP A 125 5.31 10.92 3.90
C ASP A 125 4.75 10.42 5.22
N VAL A 126 5.37 9.38 5.79
CA VAL A 126 4.98 8.86 7.10
C VAL A 126 5.27 9.88 8.19
N SER A 127 6.46 10.49 8.17
CA SER A 127 6.85 11.51 9.15
C SER A 127 5.91 12.71 9.09
N THR A 128 5.56 13.16 7.90
CA THR A 128 4.63 14.27 7.69
C THR A 128 3.24 13.93 8.25
N ALA A 129 2.74 12.73 7.96
CA ALA A 129 1.45 12.29 8.45
C ALA A 129 1.42 12.20 9.98
N LEU A 130 2.47 11.66 10.59
CA LEU A 130 2.58 11.58 12.05
C LEU A 130 2.58 12.96 12.70
N ASN A 131 3.35 13.90 12.15
CA ASN A 131 3.39 15.27 12.68
C ASN A 131 2.03 15.95 12.59
N ARG A 132 1.33 15.76 11.48
CA ARG A 132 0.00 16.33 11.27
C ARG A 132 -1.03 15.74 12.23
N LEU A 133 -0.99 14.41 12.46
CA LEU A 133 -1.97 13.72 13.29
C LEU A 133 -1.70 13.81 14.79
N ARG A 134 -0.45 14.11 15.18
CA ARG A 134 -0.07 14.15 16.60
C ARG A 134 -1.00 15.02 17.43
N ARG A 135 -1.37 16.20 16.92
CA ARG A 135 -2.26 17.12 17.64
C ARG A 135 -3.67 16.54 17.82
N SER A 136 -4.15 15.79 16.81
CA SER A 136 -5.48 15.22 16.87
C SER A 136 -5.57 14.01 17.81
N VAL A 137 -4.49 13.24 17.91
CA VAL A 137 -4.49 11.98 18.66
C VAL A 137 -3.97 12.19 20.08
N VAL A 138 -2.77 12.77 20.21
CA VAL A 138 -2.10 12.95 21.51
C VAL A 138 -2.71 14.12 22.29
N GLY A 139 -3.09 15.19 21.61
CA GLY A 139 -3.68 16.36 22.25
C GLY A 139 -5.03 16.12 22.92
N LYS A 140 -5.76 15.11 22.52
CA LYS A 140 -7.06 14.75 23.12
C LYS A 140 -6.93 14.05 24.46
N GLU A 141 -5.77 13.48 24.73
CA GLU A 141 -5.50 12.77 25.99
C GLU A 141 -5.06 13.73 27.12
N LEU A 142 -4.75 14.96 26.74
CA LEU A 142 -4.34 15.99 27.68
C LEU A 142 -5.52 16.87 28.09
#